data_8b16ac7ae986975285329897fdd1b677
#
_entry.id   8b16ac7ae986975285329897fdd1b677
#
_cell.length_a   1.000
_cell.length_b   1.000
_cell.length_c   1.000
_cell.angle_alpha   90.00
_cell.angle_beta   90.00
_cell.angle_gamma   90.00
#
_symmetry.space_group_name_H-M   'P 1'
#
loop_
_entity.id
_entity.type
_entity.pdbx_description
1 polymer ?
#
loop_
_entity_poly.entity_id
_entity_poly.type
_entity_poly.pdbx_seq_one_letter_code
_entity_poly.pdbx_strand_id
1 'polypeptide(L)'
;SVSRGLGDVYKRQLYEAPLAMEKEHLAQVVCECLHLDCPEPDLADWTEMVEKLRHPTQEVTVALVGKYIQLHDAYLSVMEALKHGGIANRTKVSIKWVDSEFLTPEILDDTFAGVDGIIIPGGFGSRGTEGMILAANYARENKIPFLGICLGMQMAIVEFARHVLGYEDANSIELDPSTKHPVIALMPDCLLYTSDAADDLT
;
A
#
# COMPACT_ATOMS: atom_id res chain seq x y z
N SER A 1 12.03 -21.72 7.23
CA SER A 1 12.54 -21.04 6.01
C SER A 1 11.97 -21.61 4.70
N VAL A 2 11.39 -22.82 4.72
CA VAL A 2 10.80 -23.44 3.51
C VAL A 2 9.46 -22.79 3.11
N SER A 3 8.69 -22.24 4.06
CA SER A 3 7.40 -21.62 3.76
C SER A 3 7.50 -20.25 3.04
N ARG A 4 8.61 -19.52 3.21
CA ARG A 4 8.82 -18.24 2.50
C ARG A 4 9.04 -18.41 0.99
N GLY A 5 9.72 -19.48 0.59
CA GLY A 5 9.98 -19.77 -0.83
C GLY A 5 8.74 -20.20 -1.62
N LEU A 6 7.83 -20.94 -0.99
CA LEU A 6 6.58 -21.39 -1.62
C LEU A 6 5.63 -20.23 -1.92
N GLY A 7 5.50 -19.25 -1.02
CA GLY A 7 4.66 -18.07 -1.24
C GLY A 7 5.10 -17.23 -2.45
N ASP A 8 6.40 -17.07 -2.66
CA ASP A 8 6.92 -16.31 -3.79
C ASP A 8 6.79 -17.08 -5.12
N VAL A 9 6.87 -18.40 -5.09
CA VAL A 9 6.62 -19.26 -6.28
C VAL A 9 5.15 -19.17 -6.69
N TYR A 10 4.21 -19.27 -5.75
CA TYR A 10 2.77 -19.13 -6.04
C TYR A 10 2.42 -17.75 -6.61
N LYS A 11 3.01 -16.69 -6.06
CA LYS A 11 2.76 -15.32 -6.54
C LYS A 11 3.31 -15.07 -7.95
N ARG A 12 4.41 -15.71 -8.34
CA ARG A 12 4.92 -15.65 -9.72
C ARG A 12 4.00 -16.41 -10.68
N GLN A 13 3.56 -17.60 -10.29
CA GLN A 13 2.67 -18.43 -11.12
C GLN A 13 1.39 -17.73 -11.49
N LEU A 14 0.85 -16.84 -10.64
CA LEU A 14 -0.36 -16.08 -10.94
C LEU A 14 -0.19 -15.18 -12.18
N TYR A 15 0.93 -14.46 -12.28
CA TYR A 15 1.22 -13.60 -13.44
C TYR A 15 1.66 -14.39 -14.69
N GLU A 16 2.15 -15.61 -14.51
CA GLU A 16 2.54 -16.49 -15.60
C GLU A 16 1.35 -17.31 -16.16
N ALA A 17 0.25 -17.40 -15.41
CA ALA A 17 -0.91 -18.21 -15.78
C ALA A 17 -1.49 -17.85 -17.15
N PRO A 18 -1.70 -16.58 -17.55
CA PRO A 18 -2.19 -16.24 -18.89
C PRO A 18 -1.28 -16.79 -20.01
N LEU A 19 0.04 -16.67 -19.83
CA LEU A 19 1.00 -17.20 -20.81
C LEU A 19 0.97 -18.74 -20.89
N ALA A 20 0.77 -19.40 -19.75
CA ALA A 20 0.65 -20.86 -19.72
C ALA A 20 -0.66 -21.33 -20.38
N MET A 21 -1.76 -20.64 -20.12
CA MET A 21 -3.07 -20.94 -20.72
C MET A 21 -3.06 -20.74 -22.23
N GLU A 22 -2.38 -19.70 -22.72
CA GLU A 22 -2.29 -19.45 -24.15
C GLU A 22 -1.42 -20.48 -24.88
N LYS A 23 -0.42 -21.04 -24.22
CA LYS A 23 0.34 -22.19 -24.77
C LYS A 23 -0.55 -23.42 -25.04
N GLU A 24 -1.62 -23.56 -24.31
CA GLU A 24 -2.63 -24.61 -24.48
C GLU A 24 -3.79 -24.13 -25.38
N HIS A 25 -3.63 -23.00 -26.09
CA HIS A 25 -4.62 -22.44 -27.01
C HIS A 25 -5.99 -22.16 -26.38
N LEU A 26 -6.02 -21.76 -25.10
CA LEU A 26 -7.26 -21.54 -24.36
C LEU A 26 -8.16 -20.50 -25.05
N ALA A 27 -7.62 -19.40 -25.54
CA ALA A 27 -8.39 -18.35 -26.20
C ALA A 27 -9.07 -18.88 -27.46
N GLN A 28 -8.36 -19.64 -28.29
CA GLN A 28 -8.92 -20.26 -29.50
C GLN A 28 -10.06 -21.22 -29.15
N VAL A 29 -9.84 -22.12 -28.19
CA VAL A 29 -10.87 -23.11 -27.77
C VAL A 29 -12.12 -22.39 -27.24
N VAL A 30 -11.97 -21.34 -26.45
CA VAL A 30 -13.11 -20.56 -25.92
C VAL A 30 -13.87 -19.88 -27.07
N CYS A 31 -13.18 -19.24 -28.00
CA CYS A 31 -13.80 -18.57 -29.15
C CYS A 31 -14.55 -19.58 -30.05
N GLU A 32 -13.96 -20.73 -30.31
CA GLU A 32 -14.63 -21.81 -31.08
C GLU A 32 -15.89 -22.32 -30.38
N CYS A 33 -15.83 -22.60 -29.07
CA CYS A 33 -16.96 -23.06 -28.29
C CYS A 33 -18.10 -22.05 -28.20
N LEU A 34 -17.77 -20.76 -28.16
CA LEU A 34 -18.75 -19.67 -28.07
C LEU A 34 -19.15 -19.10 -29.43
N HIS A 35 -18.62 -19.65 -30.53
CA HIS A 35 -18.84 -19.17 -31.91
C HIS A 35 -18.50 -17.68 -32.07
N LEU A 36 -17.41 -17.26 -31.47
CA LEU A 36 -16.88 -15.90 -31.55
C LEU A 36 -15.79 -15.83 -32.61
N ASP A 37 -15.84 -14.77 -33.43
CA ASP A 37 -14.76 -14.43 -34.35
C ASP A 37 -13.88 -13.37 -33.69
N CYS A 38 -12.76 -13.82 -33.15
CA CYS A 38 -11.82 -12.97 -32.40
C CYS A 38 -10.41 -13.09 -33.02
N PRO A 39 -9.66 -11.99 -33.06
CA PRO A 39 -8.26 -12.06 -33.49
C PRO A 39 -7.42 -12.87 -32.50
N GLU A 40 -6.28 -13.35 -32.96
CA GLU A 40 -5.26 -13.96 -32.08
C GLU A 40 -4.90 -13.01 -30.94
N PRO A 41 -4.75 -13.51 -29.69
CA PRO A 41 -4.42 -12.67 -28.56
C PRO A 41 -2.97 -12.13 -28.67
N ASP A 42 -2.82 -10.82 -28.50
CA ASP A 42 -1.51 -10.20 -28.37
C ASP A 42 -1.11 -10.13 -26.89
N LEU A 43 -0.14 -10.94 -26.52
CA LEU A 43 0.41 -11.01 -25.16
C LEU A 43 1.82 -10.41 -25.04
N ALA A 44 2.24 -9.57 -25.99
CA ALA A 44 3.58 -8.99 -25.97
C ALA A 44 3.85 -8.18 -24.70
N ASP A 45 2.96 -7.25 -24.34
CA ASP A 45 3.08 -6.44 -23.13
C ASP A 45 3.05 -7.29 -21.85
N TRP A 46 2.20 -8.32 -21.83
CA TRP A 46 2.13 -9.24 -20.69
C TRP A 46 3.42 -10.05 -20.53
N THR A 47 3.97 -10.51 -21.64
CA THR A 47 5.25 -11.23 -21.66
C THR A 47 6.39 -10.35 -21.15
N GLU A 48 6.46 -9.09 -21.61
CA GLU A 48 7.45 -8.13 -21.13
C GLU A 48 7.32 -7.87 -19.62
N MET A 49 6.09 -7.74 -19.12
CA MET A 49 5.83 -7.56 -17.70
C MET A 49 6.33 -8.77 -16.88
N VAL A 50 6.05 -10.00 -17.34
CA VAL A 50 6.51 -11.23 -16.68
C VAL A 50 8.04 -11.33 -16.70
N GLU A 51 8.69 -10.94 -17.79
CA GLU A 51 10.15 -10.90 -17.85
C GLU A 51 10.75 -9.87 -16.87
N LYS A 52 10.15 -8.69 -16.72
CA LYS A 52 10.56 -7.71 -15.70
C LYS A 52 10.41 -8.27 -14.29
N LEU A 53 9.33 -9.00 -14.02
CA LEU A 53 9.10 -9.66 -12.73
C LEU A 53 10.13 -10.76 -12.43
N ARG A 54 10.53 -11.53 -13.46
CA ARG A 54 11.49 -12.61 -13.31
C ARG A 54 12.93 -12.12 -13.12
N HIS A 55 13.25 -11.00 -13.73
CA HIS A 55 14.62 -10.48 -13.82
C HIS A 55 14.71 -9.04 -13.29
N PRO A 56 14.44 -8.79 -12.00
CA PRO A 56 14.66 -7.49 -11.40
C PRO A 56 16.16 -7.16 -11.43
N THR A 57 16.49 -5.90 -11.66
CA THR A 57 17.88 -5.40 -11.73
C THR A 57 18.34 -4.81 -10.40
N GLN A 58 17.43 -4.54 -9.49
CA GLN A 58 17.70 -3.96 -8.18
C GLN A 58 16.69 -4.43 -7.15
N GLU A 59 16.98 -4.19 -5.88
CA GLU A 59 16.10 -4.51 -4.76
C GLU A 59 15.97 -3.31 -3.83
N VAL A 60 14.79 -3.08 -3.32
CA VAL A 60 14.48 -2.05 -2.31
C VAL A 60 13.68 -2.65 -1.17
N THR A 61 13.86 -2.11 0.02
CA THR A 61 13.09 -2.49 1.21
C THR A 61 12.13 -1.38 1.58
N VAL A 62 10.83 -1.66 1.58
CA VAL A 62 9.78 -0.74 2.01
C VAL A 62 9.21 -1.19 3.35
N ALA A 63 9.29 -0.31 4.37
CA ALA A 63 8.60 -0.57 5.63
C ALA A 63 7.11 -0.27 5.47
N LEU A 64 6.27 -1.26 5.72
CA LEU A 64 4.83 -1.11 5.86
C LEU A 64 4.49 -1.02 7.34
N VAL A 65 4.16 0.21 7.78
CA VAL A 65 3.87 0.53 9.18
C VAL A 65 2.36 0.55 9.37
N GLY A 66 1.81 -0.43 10.09
CA GLY A 66 0.37 -0.59 10.19
C GLY A 66 -0.10 -1.22 11.49
N LYS A 67 -1.43 -1.31 11.64
CA LYS A 67 -2.11 -1.87 12.81
C LYS A 67 -2.42 -3.36 12.68
N TYR A 68 -2.53 -3.86 11.45
CA TYR A 68 -3.03 -5.21 11.16
C TYR A 68 -1.92 -6.13 10.66
N ILE A 69 -0.71 -5.97 11.21
CA ILE A 69 0.51 -6.68 10.77
C ILE A 69 0.41 -8.20 10.96
N GLN A 70 -0.38 -8.65 11.93
CA GLN A 70 -0.59 -10.08 12.18
C GLN A 70 -1.43 -10.74 11.06
N LEU A 71 -2.19 -9.96 10.31
CA LEU A 71 -3.04 -10.43 9.21
C LEU A 71 -2.58 -9.75 7.91
N HIS A 72 -1.58 -10.32 7.26
CA HIS A 72 -0.99 -9.74 6.04
C HIS A 72 -2.02 -9.52 4.93
N ASP A 73 -3.06 -10.34 4.85
CA ASP A 73 -4.13 -10.23 3.85
C ASP A 73 -4.90 -8.90 3.94
N ALA A 74 -4.92 -8.26 5.13
CA ALA A 74 -5.51 -6.92 5.28
C ALA A 74 -4.82 -5.86 4.40
N TYR A 75 -3.58 -6.10 4.01
CA TYR A 75 -2.77 -5.19 3.18
C TYR A 75 -2.45 -5.76 1.79
N LEU A 76 -3.18 -6.78 1.35
CA LEU A 76 -2.90 -7.46 0.08
C LEU A 76 -2.86 -6.48 -1.11
N SER A 77 -3.81 -5.55 -1.19
CA SER A 77 -3.86 -4.55 -2.27
C SER A 77 -2.64 -3.62 -2.26
N VAL A 78 -2.17 -3.23 -1.07
CA VAL A 78 -0.97 -2.39 -0.92
C VAL A 78 0.29 -3.18 -1.34
N MET A 79 0.37 -4.44 -0.94
CA MET A 79 1.48 -5.33 -1.32
C MET A 79 1.55 -5.53 -2.84
N GLU A 80 0.41 -5.80 -3.47
CA GLU A 80 0.35 -5.98 -4.92
C GLU A 80 0.62 -4.65 -5.66
N ALA A 81 0.15 -3.51 -5.16
CA ALA A 81 0.50 -2.20 -5.72
C ALA A 81 2.00 -1.91 -5.66
N LEU A 82 2.65 -2.19 -4.53
CA LEU A 82 4.11 -2.07 -4.39
C LEU A 82 4.84 -3.01 -5.35
N LYS A 83 4.35 -4.24 -5.53
CA LYS A 83 4.90 -5.20 -6.50
C LYS A 83 4.75 -4.70 -7.94
N HIS A 84 3.59 -4.15 -8.32
CA HIS A 84 3.39 -3.57 -9.65
C HIS A 84 4.32 -2.39 -9.89
N GLY A 85 4.49 -1.49 -8.90
CA GLY A 85 5.49 -0.43 -8.97
C GLY A 85 6.92 -0.97 -9.16
N GLY A 86 7.24 -2.05 -8.45
CA GLY A 86 8.50 -2.75 -8.59
C GLY A 86 8.70 -3.33 -10.00
N ILE A 87 7.70 -4.01 -10.55
CA ILE A 87 7.75 -4.58 -11.90
C ILE A 87 8.01 -3.48 -12.93
N ALA A 88 7.26 -2.36 -12.85
CA ALA A 88 7.44 -1.24 -13.76
C ALA A 88 8.87 -0.69 -13.77
N ASN A 89 9.53 -0.73 -12.62
CA ASN A 89 10.90 -0.22 -12.42
C ASN A 89 11.98 -1.32 -12.40
N ARG A 90 11.67 -2.55 -12.80
CA ARG A 90 12.59 -3.71 -12.74
C ARG A 90 13.21 -3.90 -11.34
N THR A 91 12.45 -3.60 -10.30
CA THR A 91 12.88 -3.58 -8.91
C THR A 91 12.13 -4.64 -8.13
N LYS A 92 12.85 -5.47 -7.38
CA LYS A 92 12.25 -6.35 -6.38
C LYS A 92 11.95 -5.51 -5.13
N VAL A 93 10.69 -5.47 -4.71
CA VAL A 93 10.28 -4.80 -3.48
C VAL A 93 10.16 -5.82 -2.36
N SER A 94 10.99 -5.67 -1.33
CA SER A 94 10.91 -6.43 -0.09
C SER A 94 10.14 -5.62 0.96
N ILE A 95 9.14 -6.23 1.60
CA ILE A 95 8.31 -5.55 2.60
C ILE A 95 8.81 -5.89 3.99
N LYS A 96 9.17 -4.85 4.75
CA LYS A 96 9.46 -4.94 6.18
C LYS A 96 8.19 -4.57 6.95
N TRP A 97 7.61 -5.55 7.63
CA TRP A 97 6.40 -5.36 8.42
C TRP A 97 6.73 -4.70 9.76
N VAL A 98 6.06 -3.60 10.06
CA VAL A 98 6.26 -2.83 11.29
C VAL A 98 4.93 -2.59 11.97
N ASP A 99 4.78 -3.10 13.19
CA ASP A 99 3.59 -2.85 13.99
C ASP A 99 3.68 -1.48 14.65
N SER A 100 2.77 -0.58 14.28
CA SER A 100 2.76 0.78 14.78
C SER A 100 2.45 0.89 16.28
N GLU A 101 1.85 -0.12 16.90
CA GLU A 101 1.56 -0.10 18.34
C GLU A 101 2.83 -0.19 19.20
N PHE A 102 3.87 -0.84 18.67
CA PHE A 102 5.09 -1.11 19.43
C PHE A 102 6.24 -0.15 19.07
N LEU A 103 6.00 0.81 18.17
CA LEU A 103 7.01 1.82 17.86
C LEU A 103 7.19 2.81 19.02
N THR A 104 8.43 2.95 19.45
CA THR A 104 8.87 3.95 20.41
C THR A 104 10.09 4.69 19.88
N PRO A 105 10.37 5.92 20.33
CA PRO A 105 11.52 6.69 19.86
C PRO A 105 12.85 5.93 19.92
N GLU A 106 13.03 5.08 20.94
CA GLU A 106 14.28 4.38 21.22
C GLU A 106 14.60 3.28 20.20
N ILE A 107 13.58 2.75 19.51
CA ILE A 107 13.78 1.64 18.57
C ILE A 107 13.67 2.06 17.09
N LEU A 108 13.42 3.33 16.80
CA LEU A 108 13.20 3.79 15.42
C LEU A 108 14.40 3.52 14.52
N ASP A 109 15.61 3.83 14.96
CA ASP A 109 16.83 3.64 14.17
C ASP A 109 17.03 2.16 13.82
N ASP A 110 16.88 1.26 14.79
CA ASP A 110 17.00 -0.19 14.56
C ASP A 110 15.86 -0.71 13.69
N THR A 111 14.65 -0.19 13.90
CA THR A 111 13.46 -0.60 13.15
C THR A 111 13.55 -0.20 11.69
N PHE A 112 14.06 0.99 11.39
CA PHE A 112 14.13 1.50 10.01
C PHE A 112 15.51 1.38 9.38
N ALA A 113 16.47 0.72 10.03
CA ALA A 113 17.77 0.43 9.44
C ALA A 113 17.63 -0.31 8.11
N GLY A 114 18.25 0.25 7.05
CA GLY A 114 18.25 -0.33 5.71
C GLY A 114 16.89 -0.29 4.98
N VAL A 115 16.00 0.60 5.40
CA VAL A 115 14.71 0.85 4.74
C VAL A 115 14.86 1.97 3.71
N ASP A 116 14.42 1.71 2.48
CA ASP A 116 14.49 2.65 1.36
C ASP A 116 13.23 3.51 1.21
N GLY A 117 12.12 3.10 1.84
CA GLY A 117 10.85 3.82 1.81
C GLY A 117 9.91 3.38 2.93
N ILE A 118 9.03 4.28 3.37
CA ILE A 118 8.04 4.00 4.41
C ILE A 118 6.65 4.24 3.83
N ILE A 119 5.74 3.25 4.00
CA ILE A 119 4.33 3.38 3.67
C ILE A 119 3.49 3.14 4.92
N ILE A 120 2.55 4.05 5.17
CA ILE A 120 1.55 3.91 6.22
C ILE A 120 0.19 3.76 5.57
N PRO A 121 -0.43 2.57 5.60
CA PRO A 121 -1.72 2.32 4.98
C PRO A 121 -2.89 2.89 5.76
N GLY A 122 -4.10 2.71 5.24
CA GLY A 122 -5.35 3.04 5.91
C GLY A 122 -5.62 2.19 7.15
N GLY A 123 -6.52 2.67 7.99
CA GLY A 123 -6.98 1.99 9.19
C GLY A 123 -8.01 2.84 9.93
N PHE A 124 -8.57 2.31 11.02
CA PHE A 124 -9.58 2.96 11.85
C PHE A 124 -9.20 2.96 13.33
N GLY A 125 -9.73 3.95 14.08
CA GLY A 125 -9.54 4.08 15.52
C GLY A 125 -8.13 4.52 15.93
N SER A 126 -7.95 4.79 17.22
CA SER A 126 -6.75 5.44 17.79
C SER A 126 -5.57 4.51 18.04
N ARG A 127 -5.77 3.19 18.00
CA ARG A 127 -4.70 2.22 18.27
C ARG A 127 -3.54 2.40 17.31
N GLY A 128 -2.31 2.50 17.80
CA GLY A 128 -1.07 2.60 17.02
C GLY A 128 -0.88 3.90 16.23
N THR A 129 -1.74 4.93 16.41
CA THR A 129 -1.63 6.21 15.67
C THR A 129 -0.39 7.00 16.07
N GLU A 130 0.01 6.98 17.33
CA GLU A 130 1.25 7.66 17.77
C GLU A 130 2.49 7.01 17.14
N GLY A 131 2.53 5.68 17.01
CA GLY A 131 3.61 5.02 16.28
C GLY A 131 3.62 5.33 14.79
N MET A 132 2.45 5.56 14.16
CA MET A 132 2.39 6.04 12.78
C MET A 132 2.96 7.47 12.66
N ILE A 133 2.65 8.34 13.62
CA ILE A 133 3.21 9.70 13.71
C ILE A 133 4.73 9.64 13.88
N LEU A 134 5.24 8.77 14.76
CA LEU A 134 6.68 8.56 14.93
C LEU A 134 7.36 8.08 13.65
N ALA A 135 6.74 7.16 12.92
CA ALA A 135 7.28 6.67 11.65
C ALA A 135 7.29 7.76 10.56
N ALA A 136 6.26 8.60 10.51
CA ALA A 136 6.21 9.75 9.60
C ALA A 136 7.27 10.79 9.95
N ASN A 137 7.46 11.08 11.23
CA ASN A 137 8.51 11.95 11.74
C ASN A 137 9.90 11.41 11.35
N TYR A 138 10.15 10.13 11.60
CA TYR A 138 11.41 9.49 11.25
C TYR A 138 11.70 9.59 9.74
N ALA A 139 10.69 9.33 8.90
CA ALA A 139 10.82 9.45 7.46
C ALA A 139 11.21 10.87 7.04
N ARG A 140 10.56 11.90 7.60
CA ARG A 140 10.83 13.31 7.30
C ARG A 140 12.23 13.73 7.74
N GLU A 141 12.62 13.43 8.99
CA GLU A 141 13.92 13.80 9.55
C GLU A 141 15.09 13.13 8.80
N ASN A 142 14.92 11.85 8.43
CA ASN A 142 15.95 11.07 7.74
C ASN A 142 15.82 11.14 6.21
N LYS A 143 14.88 11.94 5.67
CA LYS A 143 14.66 12.11 4.22
C LYS A 143 14.39 10.79 3.49
N ILE A 144 13.71 9.86 4.15
CA ILE A 144 13.26 8.60 3.56
C ILE A 144 11.97 8.86 2.78
N PRO A 145 11.84 8.39 1.53
CA PRO A 145 10.59 8.45 0.78
C PRO A 145 9.40 7.93 1.59
N PHE A 146 8.32 8.70 1.63
CA PHE A 146 7.15 8.41 2.46
C PHE A 146 5.85 8.47 1.66
N LEU A 147 4.94 7.52 1.92
CA LEU A 147 3.57 7.55 1.42
C LEU A 147 2.58 7.21 2.53
N GLY A 148 1.71 8.14 2.86
CA GLY A 148 0.55 7.91 3.73
C GLY A 148 -0.73 7.71 2.93
N ILE A 149 -1.49 6.66 3.22
CA ILE A 149 -2.78 6.37 2.59
C ILE A 149 -3.89 6.52 3.63
N CYS A 150 -4.92 7.33 3.35
CA CYS A 150 -6.06 7.53 4.24
C CYS A 150 -5.61 7.93 5.66
N LEU A 151 -5.71 7.05 6.65
CA LEU A 151 -5.24 7.30 8.02
C LEU A 151 -3.75 7.65 8.04
N GLY A 152 -2.92 6.98 7.24
CA GLY A 152 -1.49 7.27 7.16
C GLY A 152 -1.19 8.69 6.66
N MET A 153 -1.98 9.20 5.71
CA MET A 153 -1.92 10.61 5.27
C MET A 153 -2.32 11.55 6.41
N GLN A 154 -3.40 11.23 7.14
CA GLN A 154 -3.85 12.04 8.27
C GLN A 154 -2.78 12.11 9.36
N MET A 155 -2.14 10.99 9.69
CA MET A 155 -1.07 10.94 10.68
C MET A 155 0.17 11.75 10.26
N ALA A 156 0.49 11.78 8.97
CA ALA A 156 1.56 12.65 8.45
C ALA A 156 1.22 14.14 8.58
N ILE A 157 -0.05 14.53 8.39
CA ILE A 157 -0.51 15.91 8.60
C ILE A 157 -0.41 16.28 10.09
N VAL A 158 -0.83 15.39 10.98
CA VAL A 158 -0.72 15.57 12.42
C VAL A 158 0.76 15.68 12.83
N GLU A 159 1.62 14.82 12.30
CA GLU A 159 3.07 14.88 12.53
C GLU A 159 3.62 16.25 12.15
N PHE A 160 3.35 16.71 10.94
CA PHE A 160 3.83 17.99 10.44
C PHE A 160 3.34 19.17 11.31
N ALA A 161 2.09 19.14 11.71
CA ALA A 161 1.51 20.15 12.58
C ALA A 161 2.20 20.19 13.95
N ARG A 162 2.47 19.03 14.54
CA ARG A 162 3.12 18.95 15.86
C ARG A 162 4.59 19.35 15.81
N HIS A 163 5.36 18.80 14.88
CA HIS A 163 6.83 18.90 14.92
C HIS A 163 7.40 20.03 14.05
N VAL A 164 6.66 20.50 13.05
CA VAL A 164 7.11 21.57 12.17
C VAL A 164 6.43 22.91 12.50
N LEU A 165 5.10 22.89 12.75
CA LEU A 165 4.35 24.12 13.07
C LEU A 165 4.28 24.42 14.58
N GLY A 166 4.67 23.48 15.45
CA GLY A 166 4.68 23.65 16.90
C GLY A 166 3.30 23.56 17.57
N TYR A 167 2.31 22.96 16.92
CA TYR A 167 0.98 22.70 17.50
C TYR A 167 1.00 21.37 18.25
N GLU A 168 1.58 21.34 19.44
CA GLU A 168 1.89 20.10 20.19
C GLU A 168 0.68 19.17 20.40
N ASP A 169 -0.53 19.73 20.51
CA ASP A 169 -1.79 18.98 20.68
C ASP A 169 -2.56 18.74 19.36
N ALA A 170 -1.96 19.07 18.22
CA ALA A 170 -2.62 18.85 16.92
C ALA A 170 -3.07 17.40 16.74
N ASN A 171 -4.32 17.24 16.32
CA ASN A 171 -4.90 15.90 16.13
C ASN A 171 -6.07 15.92 15.12
N SER A 172 -6.59 14.74 14.81
CA SER A 172 -7.90 14.56 14.19
C SER A 172 -8.98 14.67 15.26
N ILE A 173 -10.10 15.33 14.96
CA ILE A 173 -11.27 15.36 15.86
C ILE A 173 -11.91 13.97 16.06
N GLU A 174 -11.66 13.04 15.15
CA GLU A 174 -12.10 11.64 15.30
C GLU A 174 -11.33 10.92 16.40
N LEU A 175 -10.04 11.24 16.54
CA LEU A 175 -9.14 10.60 17.50
C LEU A 175 -9.11 11.33 18.85
N ASP A 176 -9.16 12.65 18.81
CA ASP A 176 -9.24 13.52 19.99
C ASP A 176 -10.20 14.70 19.74
N PRO A 177 -11.47 14.58 20.13
CA PRO A 177 -12.43 15.68 19.99
C PRO A 177 -12.11 16.91 20.83
N SER A 178 -11.18 16.80 21.78
CA SER A 178 -10.80 17.90 22.69
C SER A 178 -9.60 18.70 22.21
N THR A 179 -8.96 18.31 21.11
CA THR A 179 -7.78 19.02 20.57
C THR A 179 -8.10 20.48 20.28
N LYS A 180 -7.16 21.37 20.62
CA LYS A 180 -7.28 22.80 20.31
C LYS A 180 -6.83 23.12 18.88
N HIS A 181 -6.07 22.22 18.25
CA HIS A 181 -5.59 22.34 16.88
C HIS A 181 -6.11 21.17 16.02
N PRO A 182 -7.41 21.17 15.65
CA PRO A 182 -8.00 20.11 14.81
C PRO A 182 -7.50 20.26 13.37
N VAL A 183 -6.42 19.59 13.01
CA VAL A 183 -5.85 19.62 11.66
C VAL A 183 -6.54 18.67 10.69
N ILE A 184 -7.30 17.70 11.23
CA ILE A 184 -8.22 16.83 10.50
C ILE A 184 -9.60 16.98 11.15
N ALA A 185 -10.55 17.52 10.41
CA ALA A 185 -11.90 17.80 10.88
C ALA A 185 -12.93 17.65 9.77
N LEU A 186 -14.20 17.52 10.14
CA LEU A 186 -15.29 17.64 9.19
C LEU A 186 -15.35 19.09 8.67
N MET A 187 -15.54 19.24 7.37
CA MET A 187 -15.74 20.55 6.76
C MET A 187 -17.20 20.99 6.99
N PRO A 188 -17.45 22.05 7.79
CA PRO A 188 -18.82 22.41 8.16
C PRO A 188 -19.67 22.89 6.96
N ASP A 189 -19.02 23.44 5.93
CA ASP A 189 -19.68 23.94 4.73
C ASP A 189 -19.62 22.94 3.54
N CYS A 190 -18.99 21.81 3.72
CA CYS A 190 -19.04 20.72 2.76
C CYS A 190 -20.38 20.02 2.94
N LEU A 191 -21.36 20.41 2.14
CA LEU A 191 -22.45 19.53 1.81
C LEU A 191 -21.77 18.28 1.24
N LEU A 192 -21.64 17.25 2.08
CA LEU A 192 -21.37 15.92 1.59
C LEU A 192 -22.38 15.70 0.48
N TYR A 193 -21.89 15.69 -0.74
CA TYR A 193 -22.58 15.11 -1.87
C TYR A 193 -22.62 13.59 -1.65
N THR A 194 -23.23 13.19 -0.58
CA THR A 194 -23.98 11.97 -0.49
C THR A 194 -25.30 12.25 -1.18
N SER A 195 -25.22 12.75 -2.42
CA SER A 195 -26.31 12.50 -3.32
C SER A 195 -26.34 11.01 -3.42
N ASP A 196 -27.31 10.48 -2.80
CA ASP A 196 -27.73 9.14 -2.95
C ASP A 196 -27.96 8.95 -4.45
N ALA A 197 -26.95 8.44 -5.16
CA ALA A 197 -27.09 8.11 -6.58
C ALA A 197 -28.21 7.07 -6.81
N ALA A 198 -28.79 6.56 -5.71
CA ALA A 198 -29.99 5.74 -5.69
C ALA A 198 -31.28 6.56 -5.70
N ASP A 199 -31.28 7.81 -5.24
CA ASP A 199 -32.47 8.66 -5.25
C ASP A 199 -32.70 9.37 -6.59
N ASP A 200 -31.72 9.46 -7.45
CA ASP A 200 -31.84 10.05 -8.79
C ASP A 200 -32.45 9.08 -9.84
N LEU A 201 -32.88 7.90 -9.44
CA LEU A 201 -33.50 6.89 -10.31
C LEU A 201 -35.02 6.72 -10.10
N THR A 202 -35.67 7.64 -9.40
CA THR A 202 -37.15 7.66 -9.29
C THR A 202 -37.81 8.81 -10.02
#